data_4f3c522c7bab5f7b9f8634e7516649da
#
_entry.id   4f3c522c7bab5f7b9f8634e7516649da
#
_cell.length_a   1.000
_cell.length_b   1.000
_cell.length_c   1.000
_cell.angle_alpha   90.00
_cell.angle_beta   90.00
_cell.angle_gamma   90.00
#
_symmetry.space_group_name_H-M   'P 1'
#
loop_
_entity.id
_entity.type
_entity.pdbx_description
1 polymer ?
#
loop_
_entity_poly.entity_id
_entity_poly.type
_entity_poly.pdbx_seq_one_letter_code
_entity_poly.pdbx_strand_id
1 'polypeptide(L)'
;MFAAQEFVSPTLDWHALAPELVLVGTLVVVLLADLFLPEGRKGILPSLAGLGLLGSAIPVLTLAVDGADRSMFGGAYAVDNFALVLKALFLISGYVVVLLSTNYIAEGDYAEGEYYFLLLSSILGMTVIASARDLITIFVALELLSIPAYLLAGWRKNDVKGNEAGAKYYLMGVFATGVLLYGMSLLYGVAGSTLLSDIGAVLADGENLPIITLAIVFCVVGFGFKVSAVPFHTWAPDTYEGAPTPITAFLSVSSKAAGFVALAELILIAFAGQEAAYQPFLWVLAALTMTIGNMVALRQTNVVRMLAYSGVAQAGFILAPLAVAGDTDRSLSAIVSYLVIYAAMNLGAFAVVMAVARKTGSGEISSFSGVFEYSPLLAGLMGIFLFSLAGIPPLGGWQAKFFVFRAVVDAGDNWAYGLAVVMAINSVIALAYYANLARQMFMEPAPDGDTSPVHMPVSISAALVITAGLTVAFGVSPWAADLGDMSEFSTPVAAEPSPDEAASPDAVPLPPPATPTVLVPDLAPPFDPTLPDPSAPLPAASAVPVTP
;
A
#
# COMPACT_ATOMS: atom_id res chain seq x y z
N MET A 1 19.76 -41.42 11.76
CA MET A 1 18.69 -42.00 10.93
C MET A 1 17.59 -40.98 10.94
N PHE A 2 17.55 -40.12 9.91
CA PHE A 2 16.49 -39.11 9.80
C PHE A 2 15.22 -39.87 9.46
N ALA A 3 14.23 -39.88 10.37
CA ALA A 3 12.90 -40.34 10.01
C ALA A 3 12.39 -39.39 8.90
N ALA A 4 12.07 -39.97 7.74
CA ALA A 4 11.41 -39.21 6.70
C ALA A 4 10.06 -38.76 7.28
N GLN A 5 9.91 -37.46 7.55
CA GLN A 5 8.59 -36.92 7.83
C GLN A 5 7.71 -37.21 6.61
N GLU A 6 6.64 -37.94 6.80
CA GLU A 6 5.64 -38.15 5.76
C GLU A 6 5.15 -36.78 5.29
N PHE A 7 5.29 -36.51 4.00
CA PHE A 7 4.76 -35.30 3.39
C PHE A 7 3.24 -35.36 3.42
N VAL A 8 2.62 -34.61 4.32
CA VAL A 8 1.17 -34.41 4.35
C VAL A 8 0.84 -33.31 3.35
N SER A 9 0.10 -33.65 2.31
CA SER A 9 -0.36 -32.68 1.32
C SER A 9 -1.27 -31.65 1.98
N PRO A 10 -1.01 -30.33 1.82
CA PRO A 10 -1.89 -29.32 2.40
C PRO A 10 -3.31 -29.41 1.80
N THR A 11 -4.31 -29.29 2.64
CA THR A 11 -5.70 -29.19 2.19
C THR A 11 -5.93 -27.81 1.58
N LEU A 12 -6.39 -27.77 0.32
CA LEU A 12 -6.67 -26.52 -0.39
C LEU A 12 -8.16 -26.20 -0.33
N ASP A 13 -8.49 -25.05 0.23
CA ASP A 13 -9.84 -24.49 0.12
C ASP A 13 -9.93 -23.67 -1.17
N TRP A 14 -10.51 -24.29 -2.18
CA TRP A 14 -10.65 -23.68 -3.51
C TRP A 14 -11.56 -22.45 -3.50
N HIS A 15 -12.54 -22.38 -2.61
CA HIS A 15 -13.42 -21.21 -2.48
C HIS A 15 -12.67 -20.03 -1.86
N ALA A 16 -11.85 -20.28 -0.84
CA ALA A 16 -11.02 -19.27 -0.22
C ALA A 16 -9.98 -18.67 -1.18
N LEU A 17 -9.48 -19.48 -2.14
CA LEU A 17 -8.53 -19.03 -3.19
C LEU A 17 -9.23 -18.54 -4.46
N ALA A 18 -10.55 -18.65 -4.56
CA ALA A 18 -11.26 -18.33 -5.80
C ALA A 18 -11.06 -16.89 -6.29
N PRO A 19 -10.98 -15.84 -5.44
CA PRO A 19 -10.69 -14.49 -5.92
C PRO A 19 -9.37 -14.40 -6.71
N GLU A 20 -8.29 -14.97 -6.18
CA GLU A 20 -6.97 -15.01 -6.80
C GLU A 20 -6.96 -15.89 -8.05
N LEU A 21 -7.62 -17.05 -8.02
CA LEU A 21 -7.70 -17.97 -9.16
C LEU A 21 -8.45 -17.35 -10.35
N VAL A 22 -9.52 -16.60 -10.11
CA VAL A 22 -10.24 -15.85 -11.15
C VAL A 22 -9.33 -14.77 -11.75
N LEU A 23 -8.55 -14.05 -10.92
CA LEU A 23 -7.58 -13.08 -11.42
C LEU A 23 -6.48 -13.73 -12.26
N VAL A 24 -5.91 -14.85 -11.80
CA VAL A 24 -4.91 -15.62 -12.57
C VAL A 24 -5.50 -16.09 -13.90
N GLY A 25 -6.72 -16.63 -13.87
CA GLY A 25 -7.44 -17.01 -15.11
C GLY A 25 -7.63 -15.81 -16.04
N THR A 26 -7.97 -14.64 -15.49
CA THR A 26 -8.12 -13.39 -16.26
C THR A 26 -6.79 -12.94 -16.89
N LEU A 27 -5.70 -13.01 -16.14
CA LEU A 27 -4.34 -12.73 -16.63
C LEU A 27 -4.00 -13.59 -17.84
N VAL A 28 -4.25 -14.90 -17.75
CA VAL A 28 -4.03 -15.83 -18.86
C VAL A 28 -4.91 -15.49 -20.07
N VAL A 29 -6.20 -15.20 -19.84
CA VAL A 29 -7.14 -14.83 -20.91
C VAL A 29 -6.72 -13.53 -21.59
N VAL A 30 -6.34 -12.50 -20.85
CA VAL A 30 -5.88 -11.21 -21.41
C VAL A 30 -4.59 -11.41 -22.20
N LEU A 31 -3.63 -12.19 -21.69
CA LEU A 31 -2.38 -12.49 -22.38
C LEU A 31 -2.62 -13.25 -23.70
N LEU A 32 -3.44 -14.30 -23.67
CA LEU A 32 -3.78 -15.07 -24.87
C LEU A 32 -4.59 -14.25 -25.86
N ALA A 33 -5.52 -13.43 -25.37
CA ALA A 33 -6.30 -12.54 -26.24
C ALA A 33 -5.38 -11.52 -26.95
N ASP A 34 -4.42 -10.93 -26.26
CA ASP A 34 -3.46 -10.02 -26.87
C ASP A 34 -2.58 -10.70 -27.92
N LEU A 35 -2.15 -11.92 -27.66
CA LEU A 35 -1.28 -12.69 -28.58
C LEU A 35 -2.01 -13.12 -29.86
N PHE A 36 -3.29 -13.51 -29.76
CA PHE A 36 -4.01 -14.12 -30.87
C PHE A 36 -4.98 -13.16 -31.57
N LEU A 37 -5.35 -12.03 -30.98
CA LEU A 37 -6.23 -11.07 -31.60
C LEU A 37 -5.46 -10.13 -32.54
N PRO A 38 -6.04 -9.82 -33.75
CA PRO A 38 -5.48 -8.80 -34.61
C PRO A 38 -5.59 -7.41 -33.94
N GLU A 39 -4.67 -6.50 -34.27
CA GLU A 39 -4.57 -5.15 -33.69
C GLU A 39 -5.92 -4.40 -33.63
N GLY A 40 -6.70 -4.44 -34.70
CA GLY A 40 -8.01 -3.76 -34.75
C GLY A 40 -9.09 -4.33 -33.81
N ARG A 41 -8.81 -5.41 -33.08
CA ARG A 41 -9.72 -6.02 -32.09
C ARG A 41 -9.19 -5.97 -30.66
N LYS A 42 -8.00 -5.44 -30.43
CA LYS A 42 -7.39 -5.35 -29.08
C LYS A 42 -8.17 -4.45 -28.13
N GLY A 43 -8.97 -3.51 -28.62
CA GLY A 43 -9.88 -2.70 -27.80
C GLY A 43 -10.87 -3.47 -26.92
N ILE A 44 -10.94 -4.83 -27.03
CA ILE A 44 -11.69 -5.67 -26.08
C ILE A 44 -10.92 -5.95 -24.78
N LEU A 45 -9.60 -5.80 -24.76
CA LEU A 45 -8.74 -6.16 -23.63
C LEU A 45 -9.11 -5.45 -22.30
N PRO A 46 -9.38 -4.11 -22.29
CA PRO A 46 -9.87 -3.46 -21.07
C PRO A 46 -11.19 -4.04 -20.58
N SER A 47 -12.08 -4.47 -21.48
CA SER A 47 -13.34 -5.10 -21.08
C SER A 47 -13.11 -6.47 -20.44
N LEU A 48 -12.20 -7.28 -21.00
CA LEU A 48 -11.82 -8.57 -20.41
C LEU A 48 -11.19 -8.38 -19.03
N ALA A 49 -10.27 -7.42 -18.89
CA ALA A 49 -9.65 -7.08 -17.61
C ALA A 49 -10.69 -6.62 -16.57
N GLY A 50 -11.59 -5.72 -16.97
CA GLY A 50 -12.67 -5.24 -16.11
C GLY A 50 -13.65 -6.33 -15.69
N LEU A 51 -14.08 -7.18 -16.62
CA LEU A 51 -14.96 -8.32 -16.32
C LEU A 51 -14.28 -9.34 -15.40
N GLY A 52 -12.98 -9.57 -15.56
CA GLY A 52 -12.21 -10.44 -14.68
C GLY A 52 -12.15 -9.91 -13.24
N LEU A 53 -11.93 -8.59 -13.06
CA LEU A 53 -11.96 -7.96 -11.74
C LEU A 53 -13.34 -8.07 -11.08
N LEU A 54 -14.42 -7.81 -11.83
CA LEU A 54 -15.79 -7.99 -11.33
C LEU A 54 -16.10 -9.46 -11.06
N GLY A 55 -15.61 -10.37 -11.90
CA GLY A 55 -15.71 -11.81 -11.69
C GLY A 55 -15.01 -12.27 -10.41
N SER A 56 -13.83 -11.71 -10.11
CA SER A 56 -13.10 -11.98 -8.86
C SER A 56 -13.81 -11.41 -7.62
N ALA A 57 -14.62 -10.37 -7.77
CA ALA A 57 -15.42 -9.83 -6.65
C ALA A 57 -16.58 -10.78 -6.25
N ILE A 58 -17.05 -11.65 -7.14
CA ILE A 58 -18.13 -12.61 -6.82
C ILE A 58 -17.73 -13.55 -5.68
N PRO A 59 -16.60 -14.31 -5.76
CA PRO A 59 -16.19 -15.15 -4.64
C PRO A 59 -15.88 -14.36 -3.37
N VAL A 60 -15.41 -13.11 -3.44
CA VAL A 60 -15.27 -12.25 -2.23
C VAL A 60 -16.63 -12.05 -1.56
N LEU A 61 -17.69 -11.76 -2.32
CA LEU A 61 -19.04 -11.58 -1.78
C LEU A 61 -19.61 -12.89 -1.24
N THR A 62 -19.40 -14.02 -1.90
CA THR A 62 -19.90 -15.31 -1.40
C THR A 62 -19.17 -15.75 -0.12
N LEU A 63 -17.85 -15.49 -0.01
CA LEU A 63 -17.08 -15.72 1.21
C LEU A 63 -17.57 -14.84 2.37
N ALA A 64 -17.89 -13.57 2.09
CA ALA A 64 -18.45 -12.66 3.10
C ALA A 64 -19.83 -13.12 3.60
N VAL A 65 -20.65 -13.73 2.75
CA VAL A 65 -21.96 -14.28 3.14
C VAL A 65 -21.82 -15.57 3.94
N ASP A 66 -20.86 -16.43 3.59
CA ASP A 66 -20.58 -17.67 4.31
C ASP A 66 -20.10 -17.44 5.75
N GLY A 67 -19.47 -16.26 6.02
CA GLY A 67 -19.12 -15.79 7.35
C GLY A 67 -18.11 -16.66 8.11
N ALA A 68 -17.37 -17.52 7.44
CA ALA A 68 -16.42 -18.42 8.06
C ALA A 68 -14.98 -17.95 7.83
N ASP A 69 -14.23 -17.75 8.90
CA ASP A 69 -12.79 -17.58 8.85
C ASP A 69 -12.11 -18.84 8.32
N ARG A 70 -11.15 -18.65 7.41
CA ARG A 70 -10.44 -19.75 6.76
C ARG A 70 -8.94 -19.50 6.85
N SER A 71 -8.21 -20.56 7.17
CA SER A 71 -6.76 -20.55 7.25
C SER A 71 -6.18 -21.70 6.43
N MET A 72 -5.10 -21.43 5.70
CA MET A 72 -4.42 -22.39 4.84
C MET A 72 -2.90 -22.26 4.97
N PHE A 73 -2.19 -23.28 4.46
CA PHE A 73 -0.73 -23.32 4.44
C PHE A 73 -0.10 -23.14 5.83
N GLY A 74 -0.68 -23.81 6.84
CA GLY A 74 -0.18 -23.73 8.21
C GLY A 74 -0.34 -22.36 8.87
N GLY A 75 -1.32 -21.56 8.44
CA GLY A 75 -1.55 -20.21 8.97
C GLY A 75 -0.94 -19.09 8.13
N ALA A 76 -0.18 -19.39 7.06
CA ALA A 76 0.48 -18.39 6.24
C ALA A 76 -0.50 -17.56 5.37
N TYR A 77 -1.72 -18.08 5.15
CA TYR A 77 -2.75 -17.42 4.36
C TYR A 77 -4.09 -17.49 5.10
N ALA A 78 -4.67 -16.34 5.41
CA ALA A 78 -5.94 -16.22 6.12
C ALA A 78 -6.98 -15.46 5.27
N VAL A 79 -8.21 -15.97 5.27
CA VAL A 79 -9.37 -15.28 4.71
C VAL A 79 -10.33 -14.97 5.85
N ASP A 80 -10.26 -13.74 6.32
CA ASP A 80 -11.09 -13.15 7.35
C ASP A 80 -11.79 -11.90 6.81
N ASN A 81 -12.60 -11.25 7.61
CA ASN A 81 -13.31 -10.04 7.20
C ASN A 81 -12.38 -8.91 6.80
N PHE A 82 -11.22 -8.77 7.47
CA PHE A 82 -10.19 -7.82 7.07
C PHE A 82 -9.72 -8.09 5.63
N ALA A 83 -9.36 -9.33 5.32
CA ALA A 83 -8.92 -9.72 3.99
C ALA A 83 -10.02 -9.47 2.94
N LEU A 84 -11.29 -9.82 3.24
CA LEU A 84 -12.39 -9.68 2.29
C LEU A 84 -12.70 -8.21 1.97
N VAL A 85 -12.74 -7.33 2.97
CA VAL A 85 -12.96 -5.88 2.75
C VAL A 85 -11.85 -5.28 1.90
N LEU A 86 -10.59 -5.66 2.16
CA LEU A 86 -9.45 -5.13 1.41
C LEU A 86 -9.36 -5.72 0.00
N LYS A 87 -9.66 -7.00 -0.20
CA LYS A 87 -9.78 -7.58 -1.54
C LYS A 87 -10.86 -6.85 -2.36
N ALA A 88 -12.03 -6.58 -1.77
CA ALA A 88 -13.07 -5.79 -2.41
C ALA A 88 -12.57 -4.38 -2.78
N LEU A 89 -11.84 -3.71 -1.88
CA LEU A 89 -11.22 -2.41 -2.14
C LEU A 89 -10.28 -2.47 -3.35
N PHE A 90 -9.37 -3.47 -3.40
CA PHE A 90 -8.40 -3.59 -4.49
C PHE A 90 -9.07 -3.93 -5.83
N LEU A 91 -10.08 -4.77 -5.85
CA LEU A 91 -10.81 -5.14 -7.05
C LEU A 91 -11.64 -3.98 -7.60
N ILE A 92 -12.36 -3.25 -6.74
CA ILE A 92 -13.18 -2.09 -7.14
C ILE A 92 -12.29 -0.94 -7.59
N SER A 93 -11.24 -0.60 -6.84
CA SER A 93 -10.30 0.44 -7.23
C SER A 93 -9.56 0.08 -8.52
N GLY A 94 -9.16 -1.19 -8.68
CA GLY A 94 -8.59 -1.71 -9.91
C GLY A 94 -9.54 -1.57 -11.10
N TYR A 95 -10.82 -1.89 -10.92
CA TYR A 95 -11.84 -1.69 -11.95
C TYR A 95 -11.99 -0.22 -12.38
N VAL A 96 -12.02 0.70 -11.41
CA VAL A 96 -12.03 2.15 -11.71
C VAL A 96 -10.79 2.55 -12.49
N VAL A 97 -9.61 2.03 -12.15
CA VAL A 97 -8.35 2.29 -12.89
C VAL A 97 -8.43 1.74 -14.32
N VAL A 98 -9.01 0.55 -14.53
CA VAL A 98 -9.25 0.02 -15.90
C VAL A 98 -10.15 0.96 -16.69
N LEU A 99 -11.23 1.48 -16.10
CA LEU A 99 -12.09 2.47 -16.75
C LEU A 99 -11.32 3.74 -17.15
N LEU A 100 -10.48 4.26 -16.27
CA LEU A 100 -9.62 5.43 -16.54
C LEU A 100 -8.60 5.14 -17.64
N SER A 101 -8.07 3.92 -17.70
CA SER A 101 -7.04 3.51 -18.65
C SER A 101 -7.57 3.29 -20.06
N THR A 102 -8.84 2.89 -20.23
CA THR A 102 -9.42 2.42 -21.49
C THR A 102 -9.14 3.36 -22.66
N ASN A 103 -9.55 4.61 -22.55
CA ASN A 103 -9.33 5.59 -23.64
C ASN A 103 -7.91 6.16 -23.63
N TYR A 104 -7.28 6.25 -22.46
CA TYR A 104 -5.91 6.76 -22.33
C TYR A 104 -4.91 5.90 -23.11
N ILE A 105 -5.03 4.59 -22.99
CA ILE A 105 -4.14 3.64 -23.67
C ILE A 105 -4.47 3.55 -25.15
N ALA A 106 -5.76 3.42 -25.52
CA ALA A 106 -6.19 3.31 -26.90
C ALA A 106 -5.82 4.52 -27.78
N GLU A 107 -5.78 5.73 -27.20
CA GLU A 107 -5.42 6.98 -27.90
C GLU A 107 -3.92 7.25 -27.92
N GLY A 108 -3.15 6.58 -27.06
CA GLY A 108 -1.73 6.86 -26.85
C GLY A 108 -0.76 6.05 -27.72
N ASP A 109 -1.22 5.21 -28.64
CA ASP A 109 -0.38 4.28 -29.43
C ASP A 109 0.54 3.41 -28.55
N TYR A 110 -0.05 2.85 -27.49
CA TYR A 110 0.64 1.99 -26.52
C TYR A 110 0.26 0.52 -26.73
N ALA A 111 1.17 -0.39 -26.29
CA ALA A 111 0.85 -1.81 -26.21
C ALA A 111 -0.26 -2.04 -25.17
N GLU A 112 -1.44 -2.51 -25.60
CA GLU A 112 -2.60 -2.61 -24.72
C GLU A 112 -2.55 -3.84 -23.82
N GLY A 113 -2.17 -5.00 -24.38
CA GLY A 113 -2.23 -6.27 -23.66
C GLY A 113 -1.26 -6.35 -22.49
N GLU A 114 0.00 -6.00 -22.72
CA GLU A 114 1.00 -5.98 -21.68
C GLU A 114 0.64 -4.99 -20.55
N TYR A 115 0.02 -3.84 -20.90
CA TYR A 115 -0.43 -2.87 -19.91
C TYR A 115 -1.45 -3.47 -18.93
N TYR A 116 -2.52 -4.08 -19.47
CA TYR A 116 -3.56 -4.68 -18.61
C TYR A 116 -3.06 -5.93 -17.89
N PHE A 117 -2.18 -6.72 -18.51
CA PHE A 117 -1.52 -7.84 -17.86
C PHE A 117 -0.72 -7.40 -16.63
N LEU A 118 0.10 -6.35 -16.76
CA LEU A 118 0.89 -5.82 -15.64
C LEU A 118 -0.01 -5.20 -14.55
N LEU A 119 -1.06 -4.48 -14.95
CA LEU A 119 -2.02 -3.90 -13.99
C LEU A 119 -2.72 -4.99 -13.17
N LEU A 120 -3.23 -6.04 -13.83
CA LEU A 120 -3.88 -7.17 -13.17
C LEU A 120 -2.90 -7.95 -12.29
N SER A 121 -1.64 -8.13 -12.72
CA SER A 121 -0.59 -8.78 -11.91
C SER A 121 -0.33 -8.00 -10.62
N SER A 122 -0.28 -6.67 -10.73
CA SER A 122 -0.12 -5.80 -9.56
C SER A 122 -1.33 -5.91 -8.59
N ILE A 123 -2.56 -5.97 -9.12
CA ILE A 123 -3.78 -6.15 -8.31
C ILE A 123 -3.80 -7.55 -7.65
N LEU A 124 -3.37 -8.59 -8.36
CA LEU A 124 -3.23 -9.93 -7.78
C LEU A 124 -2.28 -9.92 -6.56
N GLY A 125 -1.13 -9.24 -6.67
CA GLY A 125 -0.24 -9.06 -5.52
C GLY A 125 -0.93 -8.40 -4.33
N MET A 126 -1.80 -7.40 -4.57
CA MET A 126 -2.56 -6.74 -3.49
C MET A 126 -3.59 -7.66 -2.83
N THR A 127 -4.32 -8.48 -3.62
CA THR A 127 -5.30 -9.42 -3.05
C THR A 127 -4.61 -10.49 -2.21
N VAL A 128 -3.41 -10.94 -2.60
CA VAL A 128 -2.61 -11.87 -1.81
C VAL A 128 -2.11 -11.21 -0.51
N ILE A 129 -1.65 -9.95 -0.56
CA ILE A 129 -1.21 -9.20 0.64
C ILE A 129 -2.32 -9.17 1.69
N ALA A 130 -3.56 -8.90 1.31
CA ALA A 130 -4.68 -8.83 2.25
C ALA A 130 -4.92 -10.12 3.07
N SER A 131 -4.46 -11.25 2.55
CA SER A 131 -4.58 -12.57 3.20
C SER A 131 -3.26 -13.10 3.76
N ALA A 132 -2.15 -12.37 3.60
CA ALA A 132 -0.84 -12.85 4.00
C ALA A 132 -0.66 -12.76 5.52
N ARG A 133 -0.18 -13.85 6.14
CA ARG A 133 0.13 -13.93 7.58
C ARG A 133 1.55 -14.48 7.80
N ASP A 134 2.39 -14.35 6.79
CA ASP A 134 3.75 -14.90 6.74
C ASP A 134 4.68 -13.91 6.05
N LEU A 135 5.91 -13.74 6.57
CA LEU A 135 6.89 -12.76 6.04
C LEU A 135 7.23 -12.99 4.57
N ILE A 136 7.38 -14.27 4.15
CA ILE A 136 7.73 -14.61 2.77
C ILE A 136 6.54 -14.31 1.85
N THR A 137 5.33 -14.65 2.28
CA THR A 137 4.10 -14.38 1.52
C THR A 137 3.90 -12.87 1.34
N ILE A 138 4.07 -12.07 2.41
CA ILE A 138 4.01 -10.61 2.33
C ILE A 138 5.07 -10.07 1.36
N PHE A 139 6.32 -10.54 1.45
CA PHE A 139 7.40 -10.07 0.60
C PHE A 139 7.15 -10.39 -0.88
N VAL A 140 6.81 -11.66 -1.20
CA VAL A 140 6.55 -12.08 -2.58
C VAL A 140 5.35 -11.35 -3.17
N ALA A 141 4.28 -11.19 -2.41
CA ALA A 141 3.09 -10.45 -2.83
C ALA A 141 3.38 -8.95 -3.03
N LEU A 142 4.25 -8.36 -2.18
CA LEU A 142 4.72 -6.99 -2.33
C LEU A 142 5.55 -6.80 -3.61
N GLU A 143 6.39 -7.76 -3.97
CA GLU A 143 7.15 -7.71 -5.23
C GLU A 143 6.25 -7.96 -6.44
N LEU A 144 5.28 -8.87 -6.36
CA LEU A 144 4.27 -9.08 -7.40
C LEU A 144 3.43 -7.82 -7.66
N LEU A 145 3.11 -7.05 -6.62
CA LEU A 145 2.50 -5.73 -6.75
C LEU A 145 3.47 -4.70 -7.36
N SER A 146 4.75 -4.70 -6.94
CA SER A 146 5.67 -3.58 -7.15
C SER A 146 6.36 -3.61 -8.50
N ILE A 147 6.87 -4.78 -8.93
CA ILE A 147 7.61 -4.92 -10.20
C ILE A 147 6.75 -4.51 -11.41
N PRO A 148 5.50 -4.98 -11.56
CA PRO A 148 4.63 -4.50 -12.62
C PRO A 148 4.35 -3.00 -12.52
N ALA A 149 4.17 -2.46 -11.30
CA ALA A 149 3.91 -1.05 -11.08
C ALA A 149 5.11 -0.15 -11.47
N TYR A 150 6.36 -0.62 -11.31
CA TYR A 150 7.54 0.10 -11.80
C TYR A 150 7.53 0.25 -13.32
N LEU A 151 7.19 -0.84 -14.04
CA LEU A 151 7.10 -0.84 -15.50
C LEU A 151 5.93 0.06 -15.98
N LEU A 152 4.80 -0.01 -15.31
CA LEU A 152 3.64 0.82 -15.62
C LEU A 152 3.92 2.32 -15.40
N ALA A 153 4.69 2.69 -14.36
CA ALA A 153 5.08 4.09 -14.14
C ALA A 153 5.93 4.66 -15.28
N GLY A 154 6.79 3.84 -15.90
CA GLY A 154 7.60 4.20 -17.07
C GLY A 154 6.94 3.87 -18.41
N TRP A 155 5.61 3.67 -18.48
CA TRP A 155 4.93 3.15 -19.67
C TRP A 155 5.08 4.03 -20.92
N ARG A 156 5.18 5.35 -20.73
CA ARG A 156 5.42 6.31 -21.81
C ARG A 156 6.88 6.29 -22.26
N LYS A 157 7.28 5.29 -23.03
CA LYS A 157 8.68 5.01 -23.44
C LYS A 157 9.40 6.18 -24.12
N ASN A 158 8.67 7.03 -24.83
CA ASN A 158 9.21 8.17 -25.58
C ASN A 158 9.17 9.49 -24.79
N ASP A 159 8.69 9.47 -23.55
CA ASP A 159 8.60 10.63 -22.67
C ASP A 159 9.74 10.58 -21.63
N VAL A 160 10.60 11.62 -21.65
CA VAL A 160 11.72 11.72 -20.71
C VAL A 160 11.25 11.74 -19.26
N LYS A 161 10.14 12.43 -18.96
CA LYS A 161 9.55 12.46 -17.61
C LYS A 161 9.02 11.09 -17.20
N GLY A 162 8.40 10.38 -18.14
CA GLY A 162 7.93 9.01 -17.91
C GLY A 162 9.08 8.04 -17.60
N ASN A 163 10.16 8.10 -18.36
CA ASN A 163 11.35 7.28 -18.13
C ASN A 163 12.02 7.59 -16.79
N GLU A 164 12.13 8.89 -16.44
CA GLU A 164 12.64 9.33 -15.14
C GLU A 164 11.74 8.82 -13.98
N ALA A 165 10.42 8.92 -14.13
CA ALA A 165 9.45 8.43 -13.16
C ALA A 165 9.62 6.92 -12.89
N GLY A 166 9.67 6.11 -13.96
CA GLY A 166 9.89 4.68 -13.86
C GLY A 166 11.23 4.33 -13.20
N ALA A 167 12.33 4.98 -13.62
CA ALA A 167 13.66 4.75 -13.09
C ALA A 167 13.76 5.13 -11.60
N LYS A 168 13.26 6.29 -11.19
CA LYS A 168 13.24 6.72 -9.78
C LYS A 168 12.43 5.76 -8.92
N TYR A 169 11.24 5.40 -9.38
CA TYR A 169 10.36 4.49 -8.62
C TYR A 169 10.99 3.11 -8.45
N TYR A 170 11.56 2.56 -9.52
CA TYR A 170 12.26 1.27 -9.49
C TYR A 170 13.48 1.29 -8.57
N LEU A 171 14.42 2.23 -8.76
CA LEU A 171 15.66 2.24 -8.00
C LEU A 171 15.43 2.45 -6.49
N MET A 172 14.57 3.41 -6.14
CA MET A 172 14.24 3.65 -4.73
C MET A 172 13.41 2.50 -4.14
N GLY A 173 12.55 1.87 -4.96
CA GLY A 173 11.74 0.74 -4.53
C GLY A 173 12.58 -0.49 -4.21
N VAL A 174 13.47 -0.89 -5.11
CA VAL A 174 14.36 -2.05 -4.90
C VAL A 174 15.26 -1.85 -3.69
N PHE A 175 15.76 -0.62 -3.47
CA PHE A 175 16.54 -0.32 -2.28
C PHE A 175 15.69 -0.46 -1.00
N ALA A 176 14.47 0.07 -1.01
CA ALA A 176 13.56 -0.01 0.14
C ALA A 176 13.14 -1.44 0.45
N THR A 177 12.84 -2.27 -0.57
CA THR A 177 12.52 -3.69 -0.37
C THR A 177 13.74 -4.50 0.08
N GLY A 178 14.96 -4.13 -0.32
CA GLY A 178 16.20 -4.71 0.23
C GLY A 178 16.35 -4.47 1.73
N VAL A 179 16.06 -3.23 2.20
CA VAL A 179 16.05 -2.89 3.63
C VAL A 179 14.95 -3.65 4.38
N LEU A 180 13.74 -3.72 3.80
CA LEU A 180 12.63 -4.49 4.34
C LEU A 180 12.99 -5.97 4.53
N LEU A 181 13.52 -6.60 3.48
CA LEU A 181 13.91 -8.02 3.51
C LEU A 181 14.99 -8.29 4.56
N TYR A 182 15.94 -7.36 4.74
CA TYR A 182 16.92 -7.46 5.80
C TYR A 182 16.27 -7.38 7.19
N GLY A 183 15.32 -6.47 7.41
CA GLY A 183 14.52 -6.42 8.63
C GLY A 183 13.77 -7.74 8.89
N MET A 184 13.10 -8.28 7.87
CA MET A 184 12.40 -9.57 7.95
C MET A 184 13.36 -10.73 8.27
N SER A 185 14.57 -10.72 7.72
CA SER A 185 15.58 -11.74 8.00
C SER A 185 16.08 -11.71 9.46
N LEU A 186 16.16 -10.51 10.06
CA LEU A 186 16.49 -10.37 11.48
C LEU A 186 15.36 -10.90 12.37
N LEU A 187 14.09 -10.63 12.01
CA LEU A 187 12.93 -11.19 12.72
C LEU A 187 12.94 -12.72 12.67
N TYR A 188 13.16 -13.29 11.49
CA TYR A 188 13.31 -14.73 11.33
C TYR A 188 14.47 -15.29 12.16
N GLY A 189 15.61 -14.59 12.21
CA GLY A 189 16.76 -14.98 13.01
C GLY A 189 16.48 -15.02 14.52
N VAL A 190 15.57 -14.18 15.00
CA VAL A 190 15.15 -14.17 16.42
C VAL A 190 14.06 -15.21 16.69
N ALA A 191 13.04 -15.26 15.83
CA ALA A 191 11.85 -16.08 16.07
C ALA A 191 11.96 -17.53 15.58
N GLY A 192 12.84 -17.80 14.59
CA GLY A 192 12.94 -19.12 13.96
C GLY A 192 11.73 -19.50 13.09
N SER A 193 10.77 -18.60 12.92
CA SER A 193 9.56 -18.79 12.12
C SER A 193 9.33 -17.58 11.20
N THR A 194 8.62 -17.78 10.09
CA THR A 194 8.17 -16.71 9.19
C THR A 194 6.70 -16.33 9.44
N LEU A 195 5.95 -17.10 10.22
CA LEU A 195 4.57 -16.81 10.58
C LEU A 195 4.49 -15.61 11.53
N LEU A 196 3.61 -14.66 11.24
CA LEU A 196 3.46 -13.44 12.03
C LEU A 196 3.03 -13.74 13.48
N SER A 197 2.15 -14.72 13.69
CA SER A 197 1.70 -15.16 15.01
C SER A 197 2.85 -15.72 15.86
N ASP A 198 3.71 -16.55 15.28
CA ASP A 198 4.84 -17.16 15.98
C ASP A 198 5.87 -16.08 16.36
N ILE A 199 6.14 -15.16 15.42
CA ILE A 199 7.01 -14.01 15.66
C ILE A 199 6.46 -13.19 16.83
N GLY A 200 5.14 -12.86 16.79
CA GLY A 200 4.49 -12.10 17.85
C GLY A 200 4.59 -12.78 19.22
N ALA A 201 4.38 -14.10 19.28
CA ALA A 201 4.51 -14.87 20.52
C ALA A 201 5.94 -14.81 21.07
N VAL A 202 6.95 -15.02 20.23
CA VAL A 202 8.37 -14.95 20.66
C VAL A 202 8.76 -13.54 21.10
N LEU A 203 8.29 -12.50 20.40
CA LEU A 203 8.62 -11.11 20.75
C LEU A 203 7.92 -10.65 22.03
N ALA A 204 6.70 -11.14 22.32
CA ALA A 204 5.96 -10.82 23.54
C ALA A 204 6.63 -11.39 24.79
N ASP A 205 7.22 -12.59 24.70
CA ASP A 205 7.91 -13.27 25.81
C ASP A 205 9.39 -12.84 25.94
N GLY A 206 9.93 -12.16 24.94
CA GLY A 206 11.35 -11.81 24.84
C GLY A 206 11.71 -10.52 25.57
N GLU A 207 12.99 -10.43 26.04
CA GLU A 207 13.56 -9.16 26.43
C GLU A 207 13.67 -8.22 25.22
N ASN A 208 13.54 -6.90 25.43
CA ASN A 208 13.74 -5.88 24.38
C ASN A 208 15.19 -5.87 23.89
N LEU A 209 15.53 -6.79 23.00
CA LEU A 209 16.85 -6.87 22.40
C LEU A 209 17.03 -5.78 21.35
N PRO A 210 18.19 -5.10 21.28
CA PRO A 210 18.46 -4.08 20.26
C PRO A 210 18.28 -4.57 18.83
N ILE A 211 18.46 -5.87 18.58
CA ILE A 211 18.25 -6.49 17.26
C ILE A 211 16.77 -6.49 16.84
N ILE A 212 15.85 -6.64 17.79
CA ILE A 212 14.40 -6.58 17.53
C ILE A 212 14.03 -5.15 17.12
N THR A 213 14.47 -4.15 17.88
CA THR A 213 14.24 -2.74 17.54
C THR A 213 14.80 -2.40 16.15
N LEU A 214 16.00 -2.88 15.81
CA LEU A 214 16.60 -2.67 14.49
C LEU A 214 15.78 -3.34 13.38
N ALA A 215 15.32 -4.57 13.60
CA ALA A 215 14.48 -5.29 12.65
C ALA A 215 13.15 -4.56 12.39
N ILE A 216 12.48 -4.10 13.46
CA ILE A 216 11.25 -3.30 13.38
C ILE A 216 11.49 -2.01 12.59
N VAL A 217 12.55 -1.25 12.90
CA VAL A 217 12.89 -0.01 12.20
C VAL A 217 13.10 -0.29 10.71
N PHE A 218 13.82 -1.34 10.33
CA PHE A 218 14.04 -1.69 8.92
C PHE A 218 12.74 -2.06 8.21
N CYS A 219 11.85 -2.82 8.85
CA CYS A 219 10.54 -3.12 8.30
C CYS A 219 9.71 -1.85 8.09
N VAL A 220 9.67 -0.96 9.09
CA VAL A 220 8.93 0.30 9.00
C VAL A 220 9.54 1.24 7.93
N VAL A 221 10.87 1.27 7.76
CA VAL A 221 11.53 2.02 6.69
C VAL A 221 11.12 1.52 5.31
N GLY A 222 11.14 0.20 5.11
CA GLY A 222 10.74 -0.40 3.84
C GLY A 222 9.28 -0.11 3.49
N PHE A 223 8.36 -0.29 4.42
CA PHE A 223 6.95 0.09 4.23
C PHE A 223 6.74 1.60 4.17
N GLY A 224 7.56 2.38 4.87
CA GLY A 224 7.56 3.84 4.80
C GLY A 224 7.74 4.37 3.38
N PHE A 225 8.59 3.71 2.58
CA PHE A 225 8.67 3.97 1.14
C PHE A 225 7.33 3.68 0.45
N LYS A 226 6.73 2.50 0.69
CA LYS A 226 5.50 2.06 -0.01
C LYS A 226 4.30 2.96 0.29
N VAL A 227 4.16 3.41 1.54
CA VAL A 227 3.08 4.34 1.94
C VAL A 227 3.43 5.81 1.70
N SER A 228 4.63 6.10 1.20
CA SER A 228 5.16 7.45 0.96
C SER A 228 5.27 8.28 2.24
N ALA A 229 5.69 7.67 3.35
CA ALA A 229 5.95 8.38 4.60
C ALA A 229 7.25 9.21 4.53
N VAL A 230 7.27 10.37 5.15
CA VAL A 230 8.48 11.22 5.25
C VAL A 230 9.47 10.57 6.20
N PRO A 231 10.76 10.43 5.82
CA PRO A 231 11.45 11.03 4.66
C PRO A 231 11.44 10.18 3.37
N PHE A 232 10.83 9.02 3.35
CA PHE A 232 10.87 8.04 2.25
C PHE A 232 9.90 8.36 1.09
N HIS A 233 9.31 9.55 1.06
CA HIS A 233 8.24 9.98 0.14
C HIS A 233 8.75 10.58 -1.18
N THR A 234 10.04 10.88 -1.32
CA THR A 234 10.59 11.74 -2.38
C THR A 234 10.36 11.21 -3.81
N TRP A 235 10.15 9.91 -3.94
CA TRP A 235 9.83 9.28 -5.22
C TRP A 235 8.42 9.63 -5.73
N ALA A 236 7.45 9.81 -4.82
CA ALA A 236 6.04 9.86 -5.19
C ALA A 236 5.66 11.08 -6.04
N PRO A 237 6.05 12.33 -5.74
CA PRO A 237 5.68 13.47 -6.57
C PRO A 237 6.23 13.42 -7.99
N ASP A 238 7.48 12.97 -8.16
CA ASP A 238 8.13 12.88 -9.47
C ASP A 238 7.55 11.72 -10.29
N THR A 239 7.34 10.58 -9.63
CA THR A 239 6.70 9.42 -10.26
C THR A 239 5.26 9.73 -10.68
N TYR A 240 4.49 10.42 -9.84
CA TYR A 240 3.09 10.74 -10.16
C TYR A 240 2.97 11.74 -11.33
N GLU A 241 3.88 12.71 -11.43
CA GLU A 241 3.89 13.64 -12.55
C GLU A 241 4.30 12.98 -13.87
N GLY A 242 5.28 12.07 -13.83
CA GLY A 242 5.84 11.45 -15.02
C GLY A 242 5.07 10.21 -15.50
N ALA A 243 4.41 9.47 -14.62
CA ALA A 243 3.65 8.27 -14.98
C ALA A 243 2.38 8.60 -15.78
N PRO A 244 1.81 7.63 -16.53
CA PRO A 244 0.45 7.75 -17.05
C PRO A 244 -0.53 8.07 -15.93
N THR A 245 -1.41 9.06 -16.13
CA THR A 245 -2.32 9.53 -15.08
C THR A 245 -3.21 8.41 -14.47
N PRO A 246 -3.72 7.41 -15.23
CA PRO A 246 -4.39 6.25 -14.63
C PRO A 246 -3.50 5.46 -13.67
N ILE A 247 -2.21 5.32 -13.99
CA ILE A 247 -1.25 4.64 -13.12
C ILE A 247 -0.92 5.51 -11.90
N THR A 248 -0.84 6.83 -12.07
CA THR A 248 -0.73 7.74 -10.93
C THR A 248 -1.90 7.57 -9.96
N ALA A 249 -3.13 7.50 -10.47
CA ALA A 249 -4.32 7.23 -9.66
C ALA A 249 -4.21 5.87 -8.92
N PHE A 250 -3.78 4.81 -9.63
CA PHE A 250 -3.54 3.49 -9.08
C PHE A 250 -2.50 3.48 -7.96
N LEU A 251 -1.33 4.10 -8.19
CA LEU A 251 -0.24 4.17 -7.21
C LEU A 251 -0.63 4.98 -5.98
N SER A 252 -1.41 6.05 -6.17
CA SER A 252 -1.81 6.94 -5.09
C SER A 252 -2.82 6.31 -4.13
N VAL A 253 -3.57 5.30 -4.57
CA VAL A 253 -4.64 4.64 -3.83
C VAL A 253 -4.30 3.18 -3.55
N SER A 254 -4.45 2.30 -4.55
CA SER A 254 -4.41 0.85 -4.36
C SER A 254 -3.05 0.35 -3.89
N SER A 255 -1.97 0.79 -4.54
CA SER A 255 -0.61 0.42 -4.16
C SER A 255 -0.24 0.91 -2.75
N LYS A 256 -0.67 2.13 -2.41
CA LYS A 256 -0.46 2.69 -1.07
C LYS A 256 -1.27 1.95 -0.01
N ALA A 257 -2.53 1.63 -0.29
CA ALA A 257 -3.39 0.85 0.61
C ALA A 257 -2.78 -0.52 0.91
N ALA A 258 -2.26 -1.24 -0.09
CA ALA A 258 -1.57 -2.52 0.12
C ALA A 258 -0.34 -2.39 1.04
N GLY A 259 0.40 -1.27 0.94
CA GLY A 259 1.49 -0.96 1.87
C GLY A 259 1.02 -0.78 3.32
N PHE A 260 -0.12 -0.10 3.53
CA PHE A 260 -0.72 0.05 4.85
C PHE A 260 -1.24 -1.27 5.42
N VAL A 261 -1.83 -2.12 4.57
CA VAL A 261 -2.33 -3.44 4.95
C VAL A 261 -1.19 -4.28 5.52
N ALA A 262 -0.12 -4.46 4.76
CA ALA A 262 1.03 -5.25 5.22
C ALA A 262 1.73 -4.62 6.45
N LEU A 263 1.80 -3.29 6.53
CA LEU A 263 2.34 -2.61 7.71
C LEU A 263 1.47 -2.84 8.95
N ALA A 264 0.13 -2.77 8.81
CA ALA A 264 -0.79 -3.01 9.92
C ALA A 264 -0.70 -4.47 10.40
N GLU A 265 -0.65 -5.44 9.49
CA GLU A 265 -0.44 -6.86 9.83
C GLU A 265 0.84 -7.08 10.63
N LEU A 266 1.96 -6.50 10.19
CA LEU A 266 3.23 -6.60 10.92
C LEU A 266 3.15 -5.95 12.30
N ILE A 267 2.62 -4.73 12.40
CA ILE A 267 2.58 -3.99 13.67
C ILE A 267 1.64 -4.64 14.65
N LEU A 268 0.43 -5.01 14.21
CA LEU A 268 -0.62 -5.47 15.10
C LEU A 268 -0.54 -6.97 15.43
N ILE A 269 0.13 -7.77 14.59
CA ILE A 269 0.27 -9.22 14.81
C ILE A 269 1.71 -9.55 15.24
N ALA A 270 2.72 -9.21 14.41
CA ALA A 270 4.09 -9.64 14.65
C ALA A 270 4.82 -8.78 15.69
N PHE A 271 4.46 -7.49 15.84
CA PHE A 271 5.11 -6.58 16.78
C PHE A 271 4.25 -6.30 18.03
N ALA A 272 3.21 -7.09 18.28
CA ALA A 272 2.42 -7.01 19.50
C ALA A 272 3.33 -7.18 20.74
N GLY A 273 3.19 -6.28 21.72
CA GLY A 273 4.06 -6.24 22.89
C GLY A 273 5.39 -5.47 22.70
N GLN A 274 5.67 -4.94 21.51
CA GLN A 274 6.87 -4.14 21.22
C GLN A 274 6.57 -2.65 20.98
N GLU A 275 5.49 -2.13 21.59
CA GLU A 275 4.99 -0.75 21.42
C GLU A 275 6.07 0.28 21.72
N ALA A 276 6.88 0.05 22.75
CA ALA A 276 7.98 0.93 23.12
C ALA A 276 9.05 1.09 22.01
N ALA A 277 9.18 0.10 21.13
CA ALA A 277 10.15 0.13 20.04
C ALA A 277 9.62 0.87 18.80
N TYR A 278 8.35 0.69 18.42
CA TYR A 278 7.83 1.24 17.16
C TYR A 278 7.01 2.53 17.31
N GLN A 279 6.28 2.72 18.42
CA GLN A 279 5.39 3.89 18.60
C GLN A 279 6.11 5.24 18.49
N PRO A 280 7.24 5.50 19.16
CA PRO A 280 7.92 6.78 19.05
C PRO A 280 8.37 7.06 17.60
N PHE A 281 8.81 6.03 16.89
CA PHE A 281 9.24 6.15 15.51
C PHE A 281 8.05 6.44 14.58
N LEU A 282 6.94 5.71 14.69
CA LEU A 282 5.73 5.95 13.92
C LEU A 282 5.09 7.30 14.24
N TRP A 283 5.13 7.74 15.49
CA TRP A 283 4.63 9.06 15.88
C TRP A 283 5.37 10.17 15.13
N VAL A 284 6.70 10.11 15.12
CA VAL A 284 7.53 11.09 14.38
C VAL A 284 7.25 11.00 12.89
N LEU A 285 7.18 9.80 12.31
CA LEU A 285 6.86 9.60 10.90
C LEU A 285 5.49 10.18 10.55
N ALA A 286 4.45 9.89 11.33
CA ALA A 286 3.10 10.39 11.11
C ALA A 286 3.05 11.93 11.15
N ALA A 287 3.63 12.53 12.19
CA ALA A 287 3.67 13.99 12.37
C ALA A 287 4.42 14.70 11.25
N LEU A 288 5.62 14.19 10.87
CA LEU A 288 6.41 14.75 9.78
C LEU A 288 5.71 14.55 8.42
N THR A 289 5.10 13.40 8.19
CA THR A 289 4.42 13.06 6.93
C THR A 289 3.23 13.98 6.69
N MET A 290 2.40 14.22 7.70
CA MET A 290 1.31 15.20 7.62
C MET A 290 1.84 16.61 7.35
N THR A 291 2.83 17.03 8.14
CA THR A 291 3.28 18.43 8.12
C THR A 291 4.05 18.76 6.85
N ILE A 292 5.05 17.96 6.47
CA ILE A 292 5.84 18.21 5.27
C ILE A 292 4.98 18.02 4.02
N GLY A 293 4.15 16.97 3.96
CA GLY A 293 3.21 16.77 2.86
C GLY A 293 2.34 17.99 2.60
N ASN A 294 1.68 18.52 3.62
CA ASN A 294 0.82 19.69 3.50
C ASN A 294 1.57 20.98 3.17
N MET A 295 2.71 21.22 3.83
CA MET A 295 3.51 22.44 3.59
C MET A 295 4.05 22.51 2.17
N VAL A 296 4.44 21.36 1.59
CA VAL A 296 4.94 21.31 0.21
C VAL A 296 3.79 21.36 -0.79
N ALA A 297 2.62 20.74 -0.48
CA ALA A 297 1.42 20.81 -1.32
C ALA A 297 0.97 22.27 -1.57
N LEU A 298 1.07 23.15 -0.56
CA LEU A 298 0.73 24.58 -0.66
C LEU A 298 1.52 25.33 -1.75
N ARG A 299 2.71 24.86 -2.11
CA ARG A 299 3.61 25.54 -3.04
C ARG A 299 3.58 24.95 -4.44
N GLN A 300 2.78 23.91 -4.67
CA GLN A 300 2.72 23.27 -5.99
C GLN A 300 1.91 24.12 -6.97
N THR A 301 2.39 24.16 -8.22
CA THR A 301 1.71 24.78 -9.36
C THR A 301 1.03 23.76 -10.26
N ASN A 302 1.38 22.48 -10.12
CA ASN A 302 0.83 21.36 -10.86
C ASN A 302 -0.15 20.57 -9.99
N VAL A 303 -1.35 20.28 -10.52
CA VAL A 303 -2.43 19.58 -9.77
C VAL A 303 -2.02 18.15 -9.40
N VAL A 304 -1.33 17.43 -10.30
CA VAL A 304 -0.90 16.05 -10.04
C VAL A 304 0.14 16.03 -8.90
N ARG A 305 1.11 16.95 -8.90
CA ARG A 305 2.09 17.08 -7.81
C ARG A 305 1.42 17.52 -6.50
N MET A 306 0.47 18.44 -6.58
CA MET A 306 -0.32 18.86 -5.40
C MET A 306 -1.06 17.68 -4.79
N LEU A 307 -1.74 16.85 -5.60
CA LEU A 307 -2.42 15.64 -5.13
C LEU A 307 -1.42 14.57 -4.65
N ALA A 308 -0.21 14.50 -5.20
CA ALA A 308 0.85 13.62 -4.71
C ALA A 308 1.25 13.97 -3.27
N TYR A 309 1.56 15.23 -2.99
CA TYR A 309 1.89 15.71 -1.65
C TYR A 309 0.68 15.67 -0.70
N SER A 310 -0.52 15.93 -1.22
CA SER A 310 -1.77 15.65 -0.49
C SER A 310 -1.82 14.17 -0.07
N GLY A 311 -1.54 13.25 -0.99
CA GLY A 311 -1.48 11.81 -0.70
C GLY A 311 -0.37 11.43 0.29
N VAL A 312 0.74 12.18 0.35
CA VAL A 312 1.74 12.06 1.42
C VAL A 312 1.13 12.48 2.75
N ALA A 313 0.48 13.65 2.81
CA ALA A 313 -0.16 14.12 4.05
C ALA A 313 -1.25 13.15 4.54
N GLN A 314 -2.10 12.62 3.63
CA GLN A 314 -3.12 11.63 3.98
C GLN A 314 -2.50 10.34 4.56
N ALA A 315 -1.33 9.90 4.04
CA ALA A 315 -0.62 8.77 4.61
C ALA A 315 -0.23 9.00 6.08
N GLY A 316 0.13 10.23 6.45
CA GLY A 316 0.41 10.58 7.84
C GLY A 316 -0.82 10.45 8.76
N PHE A 317 -2.02 10.79 8.26
CA PHE A 317 -3.27 10.57 9.00
C PHE A 317 -3.56 9.06 9.19
N ILE A 318 -3.31 8.24 8.17
CA ILE A 318 -3.53 6.78 8.25
C ILE A 318 -2.50 6.11 9.17
N LEU A 319 -1.26 6.63 9.25
CA LEU A 319 -0.23 6.14 10.17
C LEU A 319 -0.53 6.45 11.65
N ALA A 320 -1.28 7.52 11.92
CA ALA A 320 -1.47 8.03 13.27
C ALA A 320 -2.06 7.01 14.26
N PRO A 321 -3.09 6.21 13.92
CA PRO A 321 -3.60 5.17 14.81
C PRO A 321 -2.57 4.11 15.21
N LEU A 322 -1.66 3.74 14.29
CA LEU A 322 -0.59 2.76 14.57
C LEU A 322 0.50 3.34 15.49
N ALA A 323 0.61 4.67 15.58
CA ALA A 323 1.62 5.36 16.38
C ALA A 323 1.27 5.47 17.87
N VAL A 324 0.01 5.19 18.22
CA VAL A 324 -0.52 5.37 19.58
C VAL A 324 -1.33 4.15 20.05
N ALA A 325 -1.18 3.01 19.39
CA ALA A 325 -2.02 1.84 19.53
C ALA A 325 -2.38 1.46 20.98
N GLY A 326 -3.50 2.00 21.45
CA GLY A 326 -4.10 1.58 22.72
C GLY A 326 -5.14 0.47 22.54
N ASP A 327 -5.89 0.52 21.44
CA ASP A 327 -6.93 -0.43 21.05
C ASP A 327 -6.70 -0.85 19.60
N THR A 328 -6.28 -2.10 19.44
CA THR A 328 -5.92 -2.68 18.13
C THR A 328 -7.09 -2.66 17.16
N ASP A 329 -8.29 -3.11 17.60
CA ASP A 329 -9.46 -3.24 16.75
C ASP A 329 -9.94 -1.87 16.27
N ARG A 330 -9.94 -0.88 17.15
CA ARG A 330 -10.31 0.48 16.80
C ARG A 330 -9.32 1.14 15.86
N SER A 331 -8.03 0.89 16.04
CA SER A 331 -6.98 1.38 15.15
C SER A 331 -7.12 0.77 13.76
N LEU A 332 -7.38 -0.54 13.69
CA LEU A 332 -7.57 -1.29 12.46
C LEU A 332 -8.84 -0.81 11.72
N SER A 333 -9.98 -0.72 12.43
CA SER A 333 -11.25 -0.17 11.92
C SER A 333 -11.07 1.21 11.31
N ALA A 334 -10.39 2.13 12.02
CA ALA A 334 -10.15 3.48 11.55
C ALA A 334 -9.30 3.52 10.27
N ILE A 335 -8.25 2.69 10.19
CA ILE A 335 -7.36 2.59 9.03
C ILE A 335 -8.13 2.06 7.81
N VAL A 336 -8.86 0.96 7.96
CA VAL A 336 -9.63 0.35 6.87
C VAL A 336 -10.71 1.30 6.36
N SER A 337 -11.49 1.91 7.25
CA SER A 337 -12.48 2.94 6.90
C SER A 337 -11.85 4.08 6.12
N TYR A 338 -10.67 4.55 6.56
CA TYR A 338 -9.97 5.63 5.87
C TYR A 338 -9.53 5.22 4.45
N LEU A 339 -8.94 4.04 4.30
CA LEU A 339 -8.48 3.53 3.01
C LEU A 339 -9.62 3.40 2.01
N VAL A 340 -10.78 2.88 2.44
CA VAL A 340 -11.98 2.74 1.61
C VAL A 340 -12.51 4.10 1.14
N ILE A 341 -12.63 5.05 2.05
CA ILE A 341 -13.09 6.41 1.72
C ILE A 341 -12.08 7.14 0.84
N TYR A 342 -10.79 7.04 1.18
CA TYR A 342 -9.70 7.66 0.43
C TYR A 342 -9.65 7.18 -1.02
N ALA A 343 -9.89 5.89 -1.24
CA ALA A 343 -9.94 5.33 -2.58
C ALA A 343 -11.00 6.01 -3.45
N ALA A 344 -12.21 6.18 -2.94
CA ALA A 344 -13.30 6.82 -3.68
C ALA A 344 -12.96 8.29 -4.03
N MET A 345 -12.58 9.10 -3.04
CA MET A 345 -12.37 10.53 -3.26
C MET A 345 -11.12 10.83 -4.09
N ASN A 346 -10.06 10.06 -3.94
CA ASN A 346 -8.81 10.35 -4.65
C ASN A 346 -8.81 9.82 -6.10
N LEU A 347 -9.38 8.63 -6.36
CA LEU A 347 -9.59 8.15 -7.74
C LEU A 347 -10.52 9.11 -8.52
N GLY A 348 -11.56 9.63 -7.86
CA GLY A 348 -12.45 10.61 -8.45
C GLY A 348 -11.75 11.93 -8.79
N ALA A 349 -10.89 12.43 -7.90
CA ALA A 349 -10.10 13.63 -8.17
C ALA A 349 -9.19 13.43 -9.40
N PHE A 350 -8.48 12.30 -9.50
CA PHE A 350 -7.67 11.98 -10.68
C PHE A 350 -8.49 11.80 -11.95
N ALA A 351 -9.71 11.25 -11.86
CA ALA A 351 -10.62 11.17 -13.01
C ALA A 351 -10.99 12.57 -13.56
N VAL A 352 -11.25 13.55 -12.68
CA VAL A 352 -11.47 14.94 -13.09
C VAL A 352 -10.19 15.53 -13.69
N VAL A 353 -9.03 15.31 -13.05
CA VAL A 353 -7.73 15.78 -13.58
C VAL A 353 -7.52 15.27 -15.01
N MET A 354 -7.79 13.99 -15.27
CA MET A 354 -7.68 13.41 -16.61
C MET A 354 -8.64 14.08 -17.61
N ALA A 355 -9.89 14.31 -17.21
CA ALA A 355 -10.89 14.92 -18.08
C ALA A 355 -10.51 16.37 -18.46
N VAL A 356 -10.02 17.16 -17.49
CA VAL A 356 -9.57 18.54 -17.74
C VAL A 356 -8.26 18.57 -18.53
N ALA A 357 -7.27 17.78 -18.15
CA ALA A 357 -5.98 17.71 -18.85
C ALA A 357 -6.12 17.24 -20.31
N ARG A 358 -7.13 16.42 -20.62
CA ARG A 358 -7.44 16.00 -21.99
C ARG A 358 -7.86 17.20 -22.87
N LYS A 359 -8.56 18.18 -22.33
CA LYS A 359 -8.93 19.41 -23.05
C LYS A 359 -7.75 20.40 -23.11
N THR A 360 -7.10 20.62 -21.95
CA THR A 360 -6.11 21.71 -21.80
C THR A 360 -4.69 21.31 -22.21
N GLY A 361 -4.42 20.00 -22.32
CA GLY A 361 -3.07 19.47 -22.56
C GLY A 361 -2.09 19.68 -21.39
N SER A 362 -2.57 20.13 -20.22
CA SER A 362 -1.72 20.58 -19.13
C SER A 362 -2.25 20.11 -17.77
N GLY A 363 -1.33 19.83 -16.83
CA GLY A 363 -1.62 19.57 -15.42
C GLY A 363 -1.42 20.77 -14.51
N GLU A 364 -1.10 21.96 -15.04
CA GLU A 364 -0.87 23.17 -14.25
C GLU A 364 -2.19 23.66 -13.62
N ILE A 365 -2.14 24.17 -12.39
CA ILE A 365 -3.33 24.68 -11.66
C ILE A 365 -4.02 25.78 -12.46
N SER A 366 -3.26 26.65 -13.14
CA SER A 366 -3.79 27.71 -13.99
C SER A 366 -4.64 27.18 -15.16
N SER A 367 -4.37 25.97 -15.65
CA SER A 367 -5.14 25.33 -16.72
C SER A 367 -6.51 24.85 -16.25
N PHE A 368 -6.76 24.84 -14.95
CA PHE A 368 -8.05 24.51 -14.33
C PHE A 368 -8.90 25.78 -14.07
N SER A 369 -8.43 26.97 -14.44
CA SER A 369 -9.22 28.20 -14.30
C SER A 369 -10.49 28.12 -15.13
N GLY A 370 -11.60 28.57 -14.56
CA GLY A 370 -12.88 28.69 -15.27
C GLY A 370 -13.53 27.37 -15.70
N VAL A 371 -13.13 26.21 -15.16
CA VAL A 371 -13.78 24.92 -15.50
C VAL A 371 -15.28 24.99 -15.28
N PHE A 372 -15.75 25.77 -14.31
CA PHE A 372 -17.16 25.96 -14.05
C PHE A 372 -17.91 26.61 -15.22
N GLU A 373 -17.26 27.48 -16.02
CA GLU A 373 -17.89 28.16 -17.17
C GLU A 373 -18.20 27.18 -18.31
N TYR A 374 -17.30 26.22 -18.60
CA TYR A 374 -17.44 25.30 -19.73
C TYR A 374 -17.84 23.88 -19.33
N SER A 375 -17.67 23.48 -18.08
CA SER A 375 -18.07 22.16 -17.55
C SER A 375 -18.46 22.24 -16.07
N PRO A 376 -19.63 22.81 -15.73
CA PRO A 376 -20.08 22.98 -14.34
C PRO A 376 -20.12 21.67 -13.55
N LEU A 377 -20.49 20.56 -14.22
CA LEU A 377 -20.53 19.24 -13.61
C LEU A 377 -19.14 18.77 -13.16
N LEU A 378 -18.11 18.92 -14.01
CA LEU A 378 -16.73 18.53 -13.63
C LEU A 378 -16.21 19.40 -12.49
N ALA A 379 -16.47 20.71 -12.52
CA ALA A 379 -16.11 21.60 -11.42
C ALA A 379 -16.79 21.17 -10.12
N GLY A 380 -18.10 20.88 -10.17
CA GLY A 380 -18.86 20.38 -9.02
C GLY A 380 -18.31 19.06 -8.46
N LEU A 381 -18.03 18.09 -9.33
CA LEU A 381 -17.44 16.81 -8.92
C LEU A 381 -16.06 17.00 -8.29
N MET A 382 -15.19 17.82 -8.89
CA MET A 382 -13.88 18.13 -8.28
C MET A 382 -14.06 18.81 -6.92
N GLY A 383 -15.01 19.73 -6.79
CA GLY A 383 -15.37 20.35 -5.52
C GLY A 383 -15.75 19.32 -4.44
N ILE A 384 -16.58 18.33 -4.79
CA ILE A 384 -16.94 17.21 -3.89
C ILE A 384 -15.67 16.46 -3.45
N PHE A 385 -14.79 16.08 -4.37
CA PHE A 385 -13.58 15.33 -4.02
C PHE A 385 -12.61 16.16 -3.18
N LEU A 386 -12.35 17.43 -3.54
CA LEU A 386 -11.44 18.30 -2.80
C LEU A 386 -11.94 18.60 -1.38
N PHE A 387 -13.22 18.90 -1.22
CA PHE A 387 -13.79 19.15 0.10
C PHE A 387 -13.91 17.88 0.93
N SER A 388 -14.09 16.72 0.29
CA SER A 388 -13.96 15.43 0.97
C SER A 388 -12.54 15.18 1.46
N LEU A 389 -11.51 15.38 0.61
CA LEU A 389 -10.10 15.27 1.00
C LEU A 389 -9.71 16.24 2.13
N ALA A 390 -10.30 17.45 2.13
CA ALA A 390 -10.15 18.40 3.23
C ALA A 390 -10.79 17.92 4.54
N GLY A 391 -11.82 17.08 4.46
CA GLY A 391 -12.57 16.58 5.63
C GLY A 391 -13.74 17.48 6.00
N ILE A 392 -14.50 17.97 5.01
CA ILE A 392 -15.67 18.83 5.24
C ILE A 392 -16.95 17.98 5.28
N PRO A 393 -17.78 18.09 6.35
CA PRO A 393 -19.09 17.45 6.39
C PRO A 393 -20.02 17.96 5.26
N PRO A 394 -20.91 17.16 4.71
CA PRO A 394 -21.24 15.77 5.04
C PRO A 394 -20.56 14.73 4.12
N LEU A 395 -19.34 14.98 3.67
CA LEU A 395 -18.62 14.11 2.73
C LEU A 395 -17.80 13.02 3.45
N GLY A 396 -17.48 11.92 2.74
CA GLY A 396 -16.82 10.76 3.32
C GLY A 396 -15.49 11.07 4.03
N GLY A 397 -14.69 11.98 3.50
CA GLY A 397 -13.41 12.35 4.11
C GLY A 397 -13.52 12.96 5.52
N TRP A 398 -14.66 13.53 5.86
CA TRP A 398 -14.95 13.92 7.24
C TRP A 398 -14.99 12.69 8.16
N GLN A 399 -15.73 11.65 7.77
CA GLN A 399 -15.80 10.41 8.55
C GLN A 399 -14.43 9.76 8.68
N ALA A 400 -13.68 9.65 7.57
CA ALA A 400 -12.32 9.10 7.57
C ALA A 400 -11.42 9.78 8.59
N LYS A 401 -11.36 11.12 8.57
CA LYS A 401 -10.56 11.90 9.53
C LYS A 401 -11.10 11.77 10.96
N PHE A 402 -12.41 11.74 11.13
CA PHE A 402 -13.02 11.60 12.45
C PHE A 402 -12.67 10.26 13.09
N PHE A 403 -12.70 9.15 12.34
CA PHE A 403 -12.37 7.82 12.89
C PHE A 403 -10.91 7.72 13.32
N VAL A 404 -9.96 8.14 12.49
CA VAL A 404 -8.55 8.12 12.88
C VAL A 404 -8.25 9.10 14.02
N PHE A 405 -8.91 10.27 14.04
CA PHE A 405 -8.77 11.22 15.13
C PHE A 405 -9.32 10.64 16.45
N ARG A 406 -10.49 10.01 16.40
CA ARG A 406 -11.09 9.34 17.54
C ARG A 406 -10.20 8.19 18.05
N ALA A 407 -9.69 7.34 17.17
CA ALA A 407 -8.78 6.25 17.56
C ALA A 407 -7.54 6.77 18.28
N VAL A 408 -6.97 7.88 17.81
CA VAL A 408 -5.81 8.52 18.46
C VAL A 408 -6.18 9.12 19.82
N VAL A 409 -7.29 9.84 19.92
CA VAL A 409 -7.71 10.50 21.19
C VAL A 409 -8.10 9.46 22.25
N ASP A 410 -8.77 8.38 21.85
CA ASP A 410 -9.23 7.32 22.75
C ASP A 410 -8.05 6.51 23.36
N ALA A 411 -6.84 6.59 22.78
CA ALA A 411 -5.62 6.03 23.39
C ALA A 411 -5.26 6.68 24.74
N GLY A 412 -5.68 7.93 24.98
CA GLY A 412 -5.81 8.53 26.31
C GLY A 412 -4.51 9.02 26.95
N ASP A 413 -3.38 9.02 26.24
CA ASP A 413 -2.10 9.49 26.74
C ASP A 413 -1.66 10.86 26.17
N ASN A 414 -0.63 11.48 26.76
CA ASN A 414 -0.15 12.78 26.33
C ASN A 414 0.47 12.78 24.91
N TRP A 415 1.06 11.66 24.49
CA TRP A 415 1.63 11.50 23.14
C TRP A 415 0.51 11.47 22.09
N ALA A 416 -0.56 10.75 22.39
CA ALA A 416 -1.75 10.67 21.56
C ALA A 416 -2.42 12.05 21.42
N TYR A 417 -2.62 12.78 22.51
CA TYR A 417 -3.15 14.15 22.46
C TYR A 417 -2.25 15.09 21.67
N GLY A 418 -0.92 14.96 21.82
CA GLY A 418 0.03 15.73 21.01
C GLY A 418 -0.12 15.45 19.52
N LEU A 419 -0.26 14.19 19.13
CA LEU A 419 -0.47 13.80 17.73
C LEU A 419 -1.83 14.28 17.21
N ALA A 420 -2.90 14.20 18.01
CA ALA A 420 -4.21 14.72 17.66
C ALA A 420 -4.18 16.24 17.38
N VAL A 421 -3.42 17.02 18.14
CA VAL A 421 -3.21 18.46 17.86
C VAL A 421 -2.50 18.65 16.53
N VAL A 422 -1.45 17.86 16.22
CA VAL A 422 -0.76 17.90 14.92
C VAL A 422 -1.73 17.57 13.79
N MET A 423 -2.58 16.54 13.96
CA MET A 423 -3.62 16.18 12.97
C MET A 423 -4.60 17.32 12.73
N ALA A 424 -5.11 17.96 13.79
CA ALA A 424 -6.06 19.08 13.68
C ALA A 424 -5.45 20.26 12.91
N ILE A 425 -4.23 20.67 13.25
CA ILE A 425 -3.51 21.76 12.55
C ILE A 425 -3.31 21.40 11.07
N ASN A 426 -2.88 20.18 10.78
CA ASN A 426 -2.62 19.73 9.42
C ASN A 426 -3.91 19.61 8.58
N SER A 427 -5.06 19.32 9.19
CA SER A 427 -6.35 19.34 8.50
C SER A 427 -6.72 20.75 8.03
N VAL A 428 -6.44 21.77 8.85
CA VAL A 428 -6.66 23.19 8.47
C VAL A 428 -5.70 23.62 7.36
N ILE A 429 -4.42 23.25 7.44
CA ILE A 429 -3.43 23.56 6.39
C ILE A 429 -3.87 22.95 5.05
N ALA A 430 -4.34 21.69 5.08
CA ALA A 430 -4.79 21.00 3.87
C ALA A 430 -5.93 21.73 3.16
N LEU A 431 -6.88 22.32 3.89
CA LEU A 431 -7.98 23.07 3.31
C LEU A 431 -7.50 24.20 2.38
N ALA A 432 -6.36 24.85 2.68
CA ALA A 432 -5.91 26.01 1.94
C ALA A 432 -5.57 25.68 0.46
N TYR A 433 -4.84 24.60 0.17
CA TYR A 433 -4.51 24.26 -1.22
C TYR A 433 -5.70 23.63 -1.97
N TYR A 434 -6.57 22.88 -1.29
CA TYR A 434 -7.80 22.40 -1.91
C TYR A 434 -8.76 23.55 -2.26
N ALA A 435 -8.93 24.50 -1.34
CA ALA A 435 -9.74 25.69 -1.60
C ALA A 435 -9.12 26.57 -2.71
N ASN A 436 -7.80 26.63 -2.81
CA ASN A 436 -7.14 27.38 -3.90
C ASN A 436 -7.45 26.76 -5.28
N LEU A 437 -7.38 25.44 -5.43
CA LEU A 437 -7.76 24.79 -6.69
C LEU A 437 -9.26 24.98 -6.98
N ALA A 438 -10.13 24.82 -5.97
CA ALA A 438 -11.55 25.10 -6.13
C ALA A 438 -11.79 26.56 -6.56
N ARG A 439 -11.12 27.55 -5.94
CA ARG A 439 -11.19 28.97 -6.34
C ARG A 439 -10.82 29.17 -7.81
N GLN A 440 -9.73 28.53 -8.28
CA GLN A 440 -9.33 28.60 -9.69
C GLN A 440 -10.45 28.07 -10.60
N MET A 441 -11.05 26.96 -10.26
CA MET A 441 -12.09 26.33 -11.11
C MET A 441 -13.41 27.11 -11.14
N PHE A 442 -13.78 27.74 -10.04
CA PHE A 442 -15.12 28.38 -9.88
C PHE A 442 -15.11 29.89 -10.05
N MET A 443 -13.99 30.57 -9.77
CA MET A 443 -13.96 32.04 -9.64
C MET A 443 -13.05 32.74 -10.66
N GLU A 444 -12.11 32.03 -11.28
CA GLU A 444 -11.24 32.60 -12.30
C GLU A 444 -11.82 32.34 -13.69
N PRO A 445 -11.63 33.22 -14.67
CA PRO A 445 -12.13 33.02 -16.03
C PRO A 445 -11.39 31.89 -16.75
N ALA A 446 -12.03 31.30 -17.75
CA ALA A 446 -11.41 30.29 -18.59
C ALA A 446 -10.18 30.86 -19.34
N PRO A 447 -9.03 30.16 -19.35
CA PRO A 447 -7.86 30.58 -20.13
C PRO A 447 -8.26 30.75 -21.61
N ASP A 448 -7.76 31.80 -22.25
CA ASP A 448 -8.00 32.11 -23.66
C ASP A 448 -9.49 32.28 -24.07
N GLY A 449 -10.42 32.32 -23.11
CA GLY A 449 -11.85 32.43 -23.34
C GLY A 449 -12.49 31.21 -24.03
N ASP A 450 -11.79 30.08 -24.08
CA ASP A 450 -12.35 28.85 -24.65
C ASP A 450 -13.34 28.16 -23.72
N THR A 451 -14.62 28.37 -24.00
CA THR A 451 -15.74 27.75 -23.27
C THR A 451 -16.32 26.52 -23.98
N SER A 452 -15.59 25.91 -24.92
CA SER A 452 -16.03 24.66 -25.57
C SER A 452 -16.16 23.53 -24.53
N PRO A 453 -17.21 22.67 -24.62
CA PRO A 453 -17.45 21.63 -23.62
C PRO A 453 -16.34 20.57 -23.65
N VAL A 454 -16.05 19.99 -22.48
CA VAL A 454 -15.11 18.85 -22.37
C VAL A 454 -15.80 17.60 -22.93
N HIS A 455 -15.18 16.99 -23.93
CA HIS A 455 -15.63 15.68 -24.41
C HIS A 455 -15.17 14.57 -23.45
N MET A 456 -16.11 13.97 -22.72
CA MET A 456 -15.83 12.90 -21.77
C MET A 456 -16.17 11.53 -22.36
N PRO A 457 -15.20 10.61 -22.46
CA PRO A 457 -15.48 9.21 -22.75
C PRO A 457 -16.41 8.57 -21.71
N VAL A 458 -17.21 7.59 -22.15
CA VAL A 458 -18.15 6.88 -21.28
C VAL A 458 -17.43 6.21 -20.10
N SER A 459 -16.22 5.69 -20.31
CA SER A 459 -15.41 5.04 -19.25
C SER A 459 -15.02 6.00 -18.14
N ILE A 460 -14.57 7.23 -18.48
CA ILE A 460 -14.26 8.27 -17.47
C ILE A 460 -15.54 8.72 -16.78
N SER A 461 -16.65 8.87 -17.51
CA SER A 461 -17.94 9.22 -16.90
C SER A 461 -18.42 8.16 -15.91
N ALA A 462 -18.28 6.87 -16.25
CA ALA A 462 -18.59 5.77 -15.34
C ALA A 462 -17.72 5.79 -14.08
N ALA A 463 -16.40 6.00 -14.23
CA ALA A 463 -15.48 6.14 -13.10
C ALA A 463 -15.88 7.31 -12.18
N LEU A 464 -16.26 8.46 -12.75
CA LEU A 464 -16.72 9.63 -11.99
C LEU A 464 -18.03 9.37 -11.23
N VAL A 465 -19.00 8.68 -11.86
CA VAL A 465 -20.27 8.33 -11.21
C VAL A 465 -20.04 7.39 -10.03
N ILE A 466 -19.21 6.35 -10.21
CA ILE A 466 -18.88 5.38 -9.14
C ILE A 466 -18.18 6.12 -7.99
N THR A 467 -17.13 6.87 -8.26
CA THR A 467 -16.32 7.50 -7.23
C THR A 467 -17.05 8.62 -6.51
N ALA A 468 -17.82 9.45 -7.21
CA ALA A 468 -18.63 10.50 -6.59
C ALA A 468 -19.78 9.90 -5.77
N GLY A 469 -20.45 8.88 -6.29
CA GLY A 469 -21.51 8.16 -5.58
C GLY A 469 -21.00 7.57 -4.26
N LEU A 470 -19.85 6.88 -4.28
CA LEU A 470 -19.23 6.34 -3.08
C LEU A 470 -18.77 7.43 -2.12
N THR A 471 -18.15 8.53 -2.61
CA THR A 471 -17.69 9.63 -1.76
C THR A 471 -18.83 10.29 -1.00
N VAL A 472 -19.98 10.47 -1.64
CA VAL A 472 -21.19 11.02 -1.00
C VAL A 472 -21.84 9.99 -0.08
N ALA A 473 -21.99 8.74 -0.54
CA ALA A 473 -22.59 7.66 0.23
C ALA A 473 -21.85 7.44 1.56
N PHE A 474 -20.52 7.38 1.53
CA PHE A 474 -19.70 7.27 2.75
C PHE A 474 -19.79 8.51 3.66
N GLY A 475 -20.23 9.65 3.15
CA GLY A 475 -20.42 10.84 3.95
C GLY A 475 -21.74 10.88 4.72
N VAL A 476 -22.81 10.30 4.14
CA VAL A 476 -24.18 10.37 4.69
C VAL A 476 -24.64 9.05 5.33
N SER A 477 -23.91 7.96 5.17
CA SER A 477 -24.22 6.64 5.70
C SER A 477 -23.06 6.09 6.56
N PRO A 478 -23.31 5.16 7.49
CA PRO A 478 -22.27 4.53 8.30
C PRO A 478 -21.46 3.45 7.54
N TRP A 479 -21.74 3.17 6.27
CA TRP A 479 -21.17 2.01 5.55
C TRP A 479 -19.66 1.87 5.65
N ALA A 480 -18.91 2.97 5.61
CA ALA A 480 -17.46 2.90 5.73
C ALA A 480 -17.01 2.56 7.16
N ALA A 481 -17.78 3.00 8.17
CA ALA A 481 -17.55 2.61 9.56
C ALA A 481 -17.88 1.12 9.75
N ASP A 482 -19.03 0.68 9.24
CA ASP A 482 -19.46 -0.72 9.32
C ASP A 482 -18.42 -1.66 8.67
N LEU A 483 -17.85 -1.29 7.51
CA LEU A 483 -16.77 -2.03 6.86
C LEU A 483 -15.48 -2.04 7.69
N GLY A 484 -15.15 -0.94 8.36
CA GLY A 484 -14.02 -0.87 9.28
C GLY A 484 -14.23 -1.74 10.51
N ASP A 485 -15.39 -1.62 11.14
CA ASP A 485 -15.73 -2.36 12.37
C ASP A 485 -15.85 -3.88 12.13
N MET A 486 -16.18 -4.29 10.90
CA MET A 486 -16.14 -5.69 10.49
C MET A 486 -14.72 -6.23 10.24
N SER A 487 -13.72 -5.34 10.09
CA SER A 487 -12.37 -5.72 9.70
C SER A 487 -11.55 -6.13 10.92
N GLU A 488 -11.76 -7.35 11.37
CA GLU A 488 -11.01 -7.98 12.47
C GLU A 488 -10.07 -9.04 11.90
N PHE A 489 -8.91 -9.23 12.55
CA PHE A 489 -8.05 -10.37 12.28
C PHE A 489 -8.66 -11.63 12.90
N SER A 490 -8.76 -12.71 12.12
CA SER A 490 -9.09 -14.00 12.69
C SER A 490 -8.00 -14.40 13.68
N THR A 491 -8.41 -14.80 14.89
CA THR A 491 -7.51 -15.52 15.78
C THR A 491 -7.06 -16.79 15.07
N PRO A 492 -5.75 -17.13 15.07
CA PRO A 492 -5.30 -18.39 14.49
C PRO A 492 -6.10 -19.51 15.14
N VAL A 493 -6.94 -20.19 14.36
CA VAL A 493 -7.53 -21.44 14.81
C VAL A 493 -6.35 -22.37 14.99
N ALA A 494 -6.00 -22.68 16.24
CA ALA A 494 -5.04 -23.73 16.53
C ALA A 494 -5.49 -24.93 15.70
N ALA A 495 -4.61 -25.43 14.80
CA ALA A 495 -4.95 -26.55 13.95
C ALA A 495 -5.56 -27.63 14.85
N GLU A 496 -6.84 -27.93 14.68
CA GLU A 496 -7.44 -29.05 15.42
C GLU A 496 -6.54 -30.25 15.10
N PRO A 497 -6.01 -30.93 16.13
CA PRO A 497 -5.22 -32.13 15.89
C PRO A 497 -6.08 -33.06 15.01
N SER A 498 -5.49 -33.58 13.95
CA SER A 498 -6.19 -34.47 13.05
C SER A 498 -6.87 -35.58 13.87
N PRO A 499 -8.03 -36.08 13.45
CA PRO A 499 -8.71 -37.18 14.19
C PRO A 499 -7.79 -38.36 14.49
N ASP A 500 -6.73 -38.56 13.72
CA ASP A 500 -5.71 -39.57 13.90
C ASP A 500 -4.68 -39.23 14.98
N GLU A 501 -4.40 -37.94 15.24
CA GLU A 501 -3.56 -37.50 16.37
C GLU A 501 -4.28 -37.56 17.70
N ALA A 502 -5.60 -37.33 17.72
CA ALA A 502 -6.42 -37.46 18.91
C ALA A 502 -6.66 -38.94 19.32
N ALA A 503 -6.42 -39.89 18.43
CA ALA A 503 -6.60 -41.31 18.65
C ALA A 503 -5.33 -42.07 19.05
N SER A 504 -4.17 -41.43 19.15
CA SER A 504 -2.91 -42.05 19.57
C SER A 504 -2.83 -42.11 21.10
N PRO A 505 -2.91 -43.32 21.72
CA PRO A 505 -2.78 -43.47 23.18
C PRO A 505 -1.38 -43.17 23.73
N ASP A 506 -0.41 -42.94 22.85
CA ASP A 506 1.01 -42.69 23.18
C ASP A 506 1.51 -41.27 22.86
N ALA A 507 0.63 -40.27 22.92
CA ALA A 507 1.05 -38.89 22.79
C ALA A 507 1.96 -38.51 23.98
N VAL A 508 3.24 -38.76 23.83
CA VAL A 508 4.28 -38.20 24.72
C VAL A 508 4.26 -36.67 24.54
N PRO A 509 4.10 -35.91 25.63
CA PRO A 509 4.18 -34.45 25.53
C PRO A 509 5.47 -34.08 24.80
N LEU A 510 5.37 -33.29 23.74
CA LEU A 510 6.55 -32.74 23.04
C LEU A 510 7.45 -32.07 24.10
N PRO A 511 8.74 -32.35 24.12
CA PRO A 511 9.66 -31.63 24.98
C PRO A 511 9.54 -30.13 24.64
N PRO A 512 9.64 -29.25 25.62
CA PRO A 512 9.64 -27.81 25.37
C PRO A 512 10.69 -27.50 24.30
N PRO A 513 10.44 -26.53 23.39
CA PRO A 513 11.38 -26.18 22.33
C PRO A 513 12.76 -26.00 22.94
N ALA A 514 13.74 -26.69 22.36
CA ALA A 514 15.12 -26.62 22.82
C ALA A 514 15.52 -25.14 22.84
N THR A 515 15.89 -24.65 24.01
CA THR A 515 16.46 -23.32 24.16
C THR A 515 17.54 -23.17 23.10
N PRO A 516 17.50 -22.18 22.20
CA PRO A 516 18.53 -22.05 21.19
C PRO A 516 19.86 -21.83 21.90
N THR A 517 20.71 -22.83 21.85
CA THR A 517 22.11 -22.67 22.25
C THR A 517 22.71 -21.73 21.24
N VAL A 518 22.83 -20.47 21.62
CA VAL A 518 23.58 -19.48 20.83
C VAL A 518 24.99 -20.04 20.74
N LEU A 519 25.34 -20.63 19.59
CA LEU A 519 26.69 -20.86 19.21
C LEU A 519 27.33 -19.49 19.01
N VAL A 520 27.83 -18.93 20.13
CA VAL A 520 28.80 -17.84 20.05
C VAL A 520 30.02 -18.50 19.40
N PRO A 521 30.44 -18.09 18.19
CA PRO A 521 31.70 -18.58 17.66
C PRO A 521 32.79 -18.17 18.67
N ASP A 522 33.57 -19.12 19.12
CA ASP A 522 34.79 -18.86 19.91
C ASP A 522 35.72 -17.98 19.04
N LEU A 523 35.54 -16.68 19.14
CA LEU A 523 36.35 -15.67 18.50
C LEU A 523 37.53 -15.38 19.42
N ALA A 524 38.59 -16.05 19.14
CA ALA A 524 40.01 -15.88 19.39
C ALA A 524 40.60 -17.01 20.25
N PRO A 525 41.63 -17.70 19.74
CA PRO A 525 42.50 -18.50 20.60
C PRO A 525 43.20 -17.60 21.61
N PRO A 526 43.53 -18.10 22.81
CA PRO A 526 44.22 -17.33 23.81
C PRO A 526 45.52 -16.75 23.25
N PHE A 527 45.77 -15.49 23.53
CA PHE A 527 46.94 -14.71 23.14
C PHE A 527 48.22 -15.51 23.40
N ASP A 528 48.95 -15.85 22.34
CA ASP A 528 50.29 -16.48 22.44
C ASP A 528 51.34 -15.36 22.60
N PRO A 529 51.97 -15.21 23.76
CA PRO A 529 52.95 -14.14 24.02
C PRO A 529 54.26 -14.30 23.24
N THR A 530 54.40 -15.32 22.41
CA THR A 530 55.62 -15.56 21.63
C THR A 530 55.56 -15.04 20.17
N LEU A 531 54.40 -14.50 19.73
CA LEU A 531 54.28 -13.88 18.40
C LEU A 531 54.65 -12.39 18.46
N PRO A 532 55.39 -11.87 17.45
CA PRO A 532 55.76 -10.45 17.41
C PRO A 532 54.53 -9.55 17.23
N ASP A 533 54.54 -8.42 17.91
CA ASP A 533 53.50 -7.38 17.94
C ASP A 533 53.18 -6.89 16.49
N PRO A 534 51.97 -7.02 16.00
CA PRO A 534 51.58 -6.55 14.67
C PRO A 534 51.58 -5.03 14.52
N SER A 535 51.81 -4.28 15.61
CA SER A 535 51.91 -2.81 15.60
C SER A 535 53.32 -2.26 15.44
N ALA A 536 54.35 -3.13 15.32
CA ALA A 536 55.74 -2.70 15.11
C ALA A 536 55.95 -2.12 13.70
N PRO A 537 56.60 -0.95 13.54
CA PRO A 537 56.81 -0.36 12.23
C PRO A 537 57.76 -1.22 11.37
N LEU A 538 57.36 -1.47 10.14
CA LEU A 538 58.15 -2.19 9.12
C LEU A 538 59.49 -1.48 8.91
N PRO A 539 60.62 -2.23 8.81
CA PRO A 539 61.92 -1.67 8.50
C PRO A 539 61.90 -1.05 7.10
N ALA A 540 62.51 0.13 6.95
CA ALA A 540 62.61 0.88 5.71
C ALA A 540 63.25 0.03 4.60
N ALA A 541 62.57 -0.09 3.48
CA ALA A 541 63.09 -0.74 2.28
C ALA A 541 64.32 0.05 1.77
N SER A 542 65.48 -0.61 1.71
CA SER A 542 66.70 -0.12 1.10
C SER A 542 66.49 0.10 -0.41
N ALA A 543 66.75 1.32 -0.89
CA ALA A 543 66.68 1.66 -2.30
C ALA A 543 67.72 0.85 -3.12
N VAL A 544 67.23 0.21 -4.18
CA VAL A 544 68.05 -0.39 -5.23
C VAL A 544 68.48 0.72 -6.20
N PRO A 545 69.76 0.91 -6.52
CA PRO A 545 70.18 1.94 -7.49
C PRO A 545 69.86 1.48 -8.91
N VAL A 546 69.18 2.33 -9.66
CA VAL A 546 69.05 2.21 -11.12
C VAL A 546 70.32 2.81 -11.74
N THR A 547 71.06 2.00 -12.45
CA THR A 547 72.15 2.43 -13.34
C THR A 547 71.65 2.55 -14.79
N PRO A 548 72.33 3.38 -15.65
CA PRO A 548 71.75 4.16 -16.74
C PRO A 548 71.31 3.38 -17.97
#